data_58ca9d9743fe499c8577751b69648978
#
_entry.id   58ca9d9743fe499c8577751b69648978
#
_cell.length_a   1.000
_cell.length_b   1.000
_cell.length_c   1.000
_cell.angle_alpha   90.00
_cell.angle_beta   90.00
_cell.angle_gamma   90.00
#
_symmetry.space_group_name_H-M   'P 1'
#
loop_
_entity.id
_entity.type
_entity.pdbx_description
1 polymer ?
#
loop_
_entity_poly.entity_id
_entity_poly.type
_entity_poly.pdbx_seq_one_letter_code
_entity_poly.pdbx_strand_id
1 'polypeptide(L)'
;MKLIVDSGSTKTDWCFAQSSDTYVLVQTDGINPIVQSFDEIVSVVQDQMLTRAKQQFIDVASLENVFFYGAGCTPEHSHIVEEALHSALGESVSVYVESDLLAAARALCGTHPGIACILGTGSNSCYFDGDKIKEHTPALGYILGDEGSGAVLGRTFINGILKGTLPQELRDEFFEDYHTSQADIINNVYHSALPNRFLASLSKFILPRISNEKLEALVVRNFESFIINNVKNYAYAEPVINAVGSVAYLYHKQLEQAANRQGYRLGKILKSPLEGLLKYHFVNN
;
A
#
# COMPACT_ATOMS: atom_id res chain seq x y z
N MET A 1 10.58 24.29 3.72
CA MET A 1 9.94 23.03 4.24
C MET A 1 9.53 22.15 3.08
N LYS A 2 9.68 20.81 3.19
CA LYS A 2 9.17 19.85 2.17
C LYS A 2 7.91 19.18 2.67
N LEU A 3 6.96 18.91 1.78
CA LEU A 3 5.78 18.09 2.04
C LEU A 3 5.94 16.77 1.30
N ILE A 4 6.00 15.67 2.04
CA ILE A 4 6.09 14.31 1.49
C ILE A 4 4.76 13.61 1.75
N VAL A 5 4.13 13.11 0.70
CA VAL A 5 2.76 12.58 0.75
C VAL A 5 2.74 11.12 0.29
N ASP A 6 2.16 10.26 1.13
CA ASP A 6 1.86 8.87 0.81
C ASP A 6 0.34 8.68 0.78
N SER A 7 -0.22 8.51 -0.43
CA SER A 7 -1.65 8.44 -0.64
C SER A 7 -2.08 7.08 -1.17
N GLY A 8 -2.74 6.33 -0.32
CA GLY A 8 -3.51 5.15 -0.75
C GLY A 8 -4.97 5.51 -1.04
N SER A 9 -5.72 4.57 -1.61
CA SER A 9 -7.15 4.77 -1.87
C SER A 9 -8.01 4.98 -0.61
N THR A 10 -7.47 4.74 0.60
CA THR A 10 -8.22 4.81 1.87
C THR A 10 -7.89 6.05 2.68
N LYS A 11 -6.62 6.39 2.74
CA LYS A 11 -6.09 7.50 3.52
C LYS A 11 -4.89 8.09 2.83
N THR A 12 -4.61 9.34 3.13
CA THR A 12 -3.41 10.06 2.72
C THR A 12 -2.66 10.52 3.96
N ASP A 13 -1.39 10.19 4.04
CA ASP A 13 -0.46 10.66 5.05
C ASP A 13 0.34 11.84 4.49
N TRP A 14 0.14 13.04 5.06
CA TRP A 14 0.81 14.28 4.68
C TRP A 14 1.91 14.59 5.69
N CYS A 15 3.15 14.49 5.29
CA CYS A 15 4.31 14.67 6.15
C CYS A 15 4.98 16.02 5.88
N PHE A 16 4.73 17.00 6.73
CA PHE A 16 5.38 18.31 6.71
C PHE A 16 6.73 18.22 7.38
N ALA A 17 7.80 18.19 6.60
CA ALA A 17 9.14 17.87 7.09
C ALA A 17 10.14 19.02 6.91
N GLN A 18 10.91 19.29 7.96
CA GLN A 18 12.08 20.16 7.94
C GLN A 18 13.38 19.37 7.75
N SER A 19 13.40 18.12 8.23
CA SER A 19 14.49 17.16 8.05
C SER A 19 13.92 15.72 8.01
N SER A 20 14.79 14.72 7.86
CA SER A 20 14.39 13.29 7.96
C SER A 20 13.80 12.92 9.33
N ASP A 21 14.17 13.64 10.39
CA ASP A 21 13.83 13.31 11.77
C ASP A 21 12.90 14.34 12.44
N THR A 22 12.65 15.47 11.77
CA THR A 22 11.79 16.55 12.27
C THR A 22 10.66 16.79 11.30
N TYR A 23 9.49 16.26 11.63
CA TYR A 23 8.28 16.37 10.81
C TYR A 23 7.00 16.32 11.64
N VAL A 24 5.92 16.80 11.04
CA VAL A 24 4.56 16.71 11.57
C VAL A 24 3.70 15.94 10.56
N LEU A 25 2.90 15.00 11.05
CA LEU A 25 2.04 14.16 10.23
C LEU A 25 0.58 14.62 10.34
N VAL A 26 -0.04 14.85 9.19
CA VAL A 26 -1.49 15.07 9.05
C VAL A 26 -2.06 13.91 8.23
N GLN A 27 -3.23 13.44 8.60
CA GLN A 27 -3.92 12.38 7.84
C GLN A 27 -5.25 12.91 7.28
N THR A 28 -5.61 12.48 6.10
CA THR A 28 -6.90 12.76 5.45
C THR A 28 -7.48 11.51 4.81
N ASP A 29 -8.63 11.65 4.17
CA ASP A 29 -9.14 10.64 3.24
C ASP A 29 -8.15 10.41 2.09
N GLY A 30 -8.24 9.23 1.48
CA GLY A 30 -7.37 8.84 0.36
C GLY A 30 -7.64 9.65 -0.90
N ILE A 31 -6.60 9.85 -1.69
CA ILE A 31 -6.67 10.47 -3.01
C ILE A 31 -6.29 9.43 -4.06
N ASN A 32 -7.20 9.27 -5.05
CA ASN A 32 -6.96 8.42 -6.22
C ASN A 32 -7.62 9.06 -7.45
N PRO A 33 -6.85 9.66 -8.36
CA PRO A 33 -7.38 10.42 -9.50
C PRO A 33 -8.09 9.56 -10.57
N ILE A 34 -8.01 8.22 -10.49
CA ILE A 34 -8.78 7.34 -11.40
C ILE A 34 -10.27 7.32 -11.04
N VAL A 35 -10.59 7.48 -9.74
CA VAL A 35 -11.97 7.30 -9.23
C VAL A 35 -12.55 8.56 -8.61
N GLN A 36 -11.77 9.60 -8.43
CA GLN A 36 -12.18 10.89 -7.87
C GLN A 36 -12.06 12.00 -8.92
N SER A 37 -13.00 12.93 -8.88
CA SER A 37 -12.96 14.16 -9.68
C SER A 37 -11.93 15.14 -9.11
N PHE A 38 -11.57 16.13 -9.94
CA PHE A 38 -10.73 17.27 -9.53
C PHE A 38 -11.27 17.95 -8.26
N ASP A 39 -12.57 18.28 -8.23
CA ASP A 39 -13.21 18.99 -7.11
C ASP A 39 -13.18 18.16 -5.81
N GLU A 40 -13.35 16.85 -5.90
CA GLU A 40 -13.23 15.95 -4.73
C GLU A 40 -11.80 15.95 -4.18
N ILE A 41 -10.78 15.92 -5.05
CA ILE A 41 -9.38 16.00 -4.63
C ILE A 41 -9.07 17.36 -4.01
N VAL A 42 -9.52 18.45 -4.62
CA VAL A 42 -9.37 19.82 -4.06
C VAL A 42 -10.00 19.90 -2.65
N SER A 43 -11.19 19.34 -2.47
CA SER A 43 -11.85 19.31 -1.15
C SER A 43 -11.02 18.55 -0.11
N VAL A 44 -10.43 17.41 -0.45
CA VAL A 44 -9.54 16.69 0.47
C VAL A 44 -8.33 17.55 0.87
N VAL A 45 -7.75 18.29 -0.08
CA VAL A 45 -6.60 19.16 0.19
C VAL A 45 -7.02 20.37 1.03
N GLN A 46 -8.04 21.11 0.60
CA GLN A 46 -8.45 22.38 1.23
C GLN A 46 -9.18 22.16 2.56
N ASP A 47 -10.23 21.32 2.55
CA ASP A 47 -11.13 21.20 3.70
C ASP A 47 -10.55 20.29 4.79
N GLN A 48 -9.74 19.28 4.41
CA GLN A 48 -9.18 18.37 5.38
C GLN A 48 -7.71 18.67 5.68
N MET A 49 -6.81 18.66 4.67
CA MET A 49 -5.38 18.77 4.91
C MET A 49 -5.02 20.17 5.44
N LEU A 50 -5.40 21.25 4.77
CA LEU A 50 -5.08 22.62 5.22
C LEU A 50 -5.73 22.96 6.56
N THR A 51 -6.97 22.49 6.79
CA THR A 51 -7.66 22.70 8.08
C THR A 51 -6.91 22.01 9.21
N ARG A 52 -6.50 20.75 9.03
CA ARG A 52 -5.74 19.99 10.03
C ARG A 52 -4.32 20.52 10.22
N ALA A 53 -3.66 20.96 9.14
CA ALA A 53 -2.36 21.63 9.23
C ALA A 53 -2.44 22.90 10.08
N LYS A 54 -3.46 23.74 9.87
CA LYS A 54 -3.72 24.94 10.66
C LYS A 54 -3.97 24.62 12.15
N GLN A 55 -4.73 23.56 12.43
CA GLN A 55 -4.98 23.10 13.81
C GLN A 55 -3.70 22.67 14.54
N GLN A 56 -2.70 22.20 13.80
CA GLN A 56 -1.38 21.81 14.31
C GLN A 56 -0.33 22.93 14.21
N PHE A 57 -0.75 24.16 13.91
CA PHE A 57 0.11 25.35 13.78
C PHE A 57 1.23 25.18 12.75
N ILE A 58 0.99 24.43 11.67
CA ILE A 58 1.95 24.25 10.58
C ILE A 58 1.91 25.48 9.68
N ASP A 59 3.09 26.08 9.46
CA ASP A 59 3.24 27.19 8.50
C ASP A 59 3.30 26.66 7.07
N VAL A 60 2.13 26.49 6.45
CA VAL A 60 2.01 25.99 5.08
C VAL A 60 2.65 26.98 4.06
N ALA A 61 2.73 28.28 4.38
CA ALA A 61 3.34 29.27 3.50
C ALA A 61 4.86 29.06 3.33
N SER A 62 5.51 28.31 4.23
CA SER A 62 6.93 27.95 4.14
C SER A 62 7.21 26.72 3.27
N LEU A 63 6.19 26.14 2.61
CA LEU A 63 6.39 25.03 1.68
C LEU A 63 7.12 25.47 0.41
N GLU A 64 8.15 24.72 0.07
CA GLU A 64 8.94 24.91 -1.16
C GLU A 64 8.66 23.80 -2.17
N ASN A 65 8.56 22.57 -1.69
CA ASN A 65 8.39 21.39 -2.52
C ASN A 65 7.32 20.45 -1.93
N VAL A 66 6.50 19.88 -2.82
CA VAL A 66 5.54 18.81 -2.55
C VAL A 66 5.94 17.59 -3.37
N PHE A 67 6.20 16.48 -2.71
CA PHE A 67 6.42 15.17 -3.31
C PHE A 67 5.24 14.28 -3.00
N PHE A 68 4.30 14.22 -3.92
CA PHE A 68 3.08 13.43 -3.78
C PHE A 68 3.25 12.08 -4.46
N TYR A 69 3.01 11.02 -3.71
CA TYR A 69 3.01 9.64 -4.18
C TYR A 69 1.64 9.03 -3.95
N GLY A 70 0.97 8.61 -5.01
CA GLY A 70 -0.42 8.16 -4.89
C GLY A 70 -0.77 6.95 -5.70
N ALA A 71 -1.66 6.13 -5.14
CA ALA A 71 -2.36 5.10 -5.89
C ALA A 71 -3.16 5.77 -7.03
N GLY A 72 -3.07 5.22 -8.25
CA GLY A 72 -3.74 5.78 -9.42
C GLY A 72 -3.05 6.99 -10.06
N CYS A 73 -1.95 7.50 -9.52
CA CYS A 73 -1.14 8.54 -10.14
C CYS A 73 -0.30 7.94 -11.29
N THR A 74 -0.98 7.57 -12.36
CA THR A 74 -0.35 7.15 -13.61
C THR A 74 0.04 8.38 -14.45
N PRO A 75 0.89 8.24 -15.49
CA PRO A 75 1.21 9.36 -16.38
C PRO A 75 0.00 10.07 -16.96
N GLU A 76 -1.12 9.34 -17.15
CA GLU A 76 -2.37 9.89 -17.70
C GLU A 76 -3.20 10.68 -16.67
N HIS A 77 -3.03 10.40 -15.35
CA HIS A 77 -3.90 10.96 -14.30
C HIS A 77 -3.18 11.82 -13.26
N SER A 78 -1.83 11.79 -13.22
CA SER A 78 -1.04 12.54 -12.22
C SER A 78 -1.28 14.06 -12.29
N HIS A 79 -1.52 14.60 -13.49
CA HIS A 79 -1.78 16.04 -13.69
C HIS A 79 -3.00 16.54 -12.90
N ILE A 80 -4.04 15.69 -12.70
CA ILE A 80 -5.25 16.07 -11.93
C ILE A 80 -4.89 16.39 -10.47
N VAL A 81 -3.99 15.60 -9.87
CA VAL A 81 -3.51 15.83 -8.50
C VAL A 81 -2.58 17.04 -8.45
N GLU A 82 -1.71 17.20 -9.44
CA GLU A 82 -0.80 18.34 -9.55
C GLU A 82 -1.57 19.66 -9.61
N GLU A 83 -2.56 19.76 -10.49
CA GLU A 83 -3.44 20.93 -10.63
C GLU A 83 -4.24 21.19 -9.32
N ALA A 84 -4.75 20.15 -8.67
CA ALA A 84 -5.47 20.29 -7.41
C ALA A 84 -4.56 20.82 -6.28
N LEU A 85 -3.32 20.35 -6.21
CA LEU A 85 -2.32 20.84 -5.25
C LEU A 85 -1.94 22.29 -5.52
N HIS A 86 -1.71 22.68 -6.78
CA HIS A 86 -1.45 24.07 -7.15
C HIS A 86 -2.62 24.98 -6.84
N SER A 87 -3.85 24.55 -7.11
CA SER A 87 -5.07 25.30 -6.77
C SER A 87 -5.19 25.59 -5.26
N ALA A 88 -4.71 24.66 -4.41
CA ALA A 88 -4.82 24.79 -2.96
C ALA A 88 -3.61 25.47 -2.30
N LEU A 89 -2.41 25.28 -2.82
CA LEU A 89 -1.14 25.70 -2.21
C LEU A 89 -0.51 26.91 -2.93
N GLY A 90 -0.97 27.23 -4.14
CA GLY A 90 -0.43 28.29 -4.99
C GLY A 90 0.66 27.83 -5.96
N GLU A 91 0.86 28.59 -7.02
CA GLU A 91 1.77 28.30 -8.14
C GLU A 91 3.27 28.41 -7.77
N SER A 92 3.59 29.01 -6.63
CA SER A 92 5.01 29.18 -6.19
C SER A 92 5.63 27.93 -5.61
N VAL A 93 4.82 26.92 -5.28
CA VAL A 93 5.27 25.66 -4.69
C VAL A 93 5.58 24.69 -5.83
N SER A 94 6.77 24.06 -5.80
CA SER A 94 7.11 23.03 -6.77
C SER A 94 6.40 21.71 -6.40
N VAL A 95 5.59 21.19 -7.31
CA VAL A 95 4.80 19.95 -7.08
C VAL A 95 5.31 18.84 -7.99
N TYR A 96 5.53 17.66 -7.41
CA TYR A 96 5.95 16.44 -8.09
C TYR A 96 4.95 15.33 -7.72
N VAL A 97 4.22 14.80 -8.70
CA VAL A 97 3.23 13.74 -8.51
C VAL A 97 3.69 12.46 -9.18
N GLU A 98 3.82 11.40 -8.39
CA GLU A 98 4.35 10.11 -8.80
C GLU A 98 3.46 8.96 -8.26
N SER A 99 3.69 7.75 -8.80
CA SER A 99 2.97 6.57 -8.35
C SER A 99 3.40 6.09 -6.96
N ASP A 100 2.49 5.43 -6.25
CA ASP A 100 2.76 4.70 -5.00
C ASP A 100 3.85 3.63 -5.17
N LEU A 101 3.96 3.03 -6.36
CA LEU A 101 4.99 2.04 -6.66
C LEU A 101 6.39 2.68 -6.70
N LEU A 102 6.53 3.90 -7.23
CA LEU A 102 7.80 4.62 -7.18
C LEU A 102 8.13 5.07 -5.75
N ALA A 103 7.13 5.42 -4.94
CA ALA A 103 7.31 5.64 -3.51
C ALA A 103 7.91 4.42 -2.81
N ALA A 104 7.32 3.25 -3.07
CA ALA A 104 7.80 1.98 -2.51
C ALA A 104 9.26 1.71 -2.92
N ALA A 105 9.59 1.90 -4.20
CA ALA A 105 10.94 1.70 -4.73
C ALA A 105 11.96 2.64 -4.06
N ARG A 106 11.68 3.94 -4.01
CA ARG A 106 12.53 4.94 -3.35
C ARG A 106 12.69 4.70 -1.86
N ALA A 107 11.62 4.34 -1.17
CA ALA A 107 11.64 4.08 0.27
C ALA A 107 12.43 2.82 0.64
N LEU A 108 12.34 1.78 -0.18
CA LEU A 108 12.96 0.48 0.07
C LEU A 108 14.40 0.43 -0.43
N CYS A 109 14.66 0.92 -1.63
CA CYS A 109 15.93 0.76 -2.33
C CYS A 109 16.81 2.03 -2.29
N GLY A 110 16.24 3.22 -1.95
CA GLY A 110 16.98 4.48 -2.01
C GLY A 110 17.39 4.81 -3.45
N THR A 111 18.70 4.90 -3.68
CA THR A 111 19.30 5.12 -5.01
C THR A 111 19.96 3.86 -5.59
N HIS A 112 19.68 2.68 -5.04
CA HIS A 112 20.27 1.42 -5.47
C HIS A 112 19.25 0.59 -6.26
N PRO A 113 19.70 -0.22 -7.23
CA PRO A 113 18.83 -1.18 -7.90
C PRO A 113 18.23 -2.20 -6.94
N GLY A 114 17.00 -2.64 -7.21
CA GLY A 114 16.36 -3.66 -6.39
C GLY A 114 14.92 -3.98 -6.78
N ILE A 115 14.40 -5.06 -6.21
CA ILE A 115 12.98 -5.41 -6.30
C ILE A 115 12.25 -4.71 -5.16
N ALA A 116 11.22 -3.93 -5.51
CA ALA A 116 10.33 -3.28 -4.56
C ALA A 116 8.90 -3.81 -4.72
N CYS A 117 8.29 -4.18 -3.59
CA CYS A 117 6.96 -4.75 -3.53
C CYS A 117 6.06 -3.95 -2.59
N ILE A 118 4.80 -3.75 -2.98
CA ILE A 118 3.72 -3.28 -2.11
C ILE A 118 2.86 -4.49 -1.75
N LEU A 119 2.68 -4.77 -0.45
CA LEU A 119 1.81 -5.83 0.04
C LEU A 119 0.93 -5.27 1.16
N GLY A 120 -0.23 -4.78 0.76
CA GLY A 120 -1.24 -4.14 1.60
C GLY A 120 -2.64 -4.67 1.32
N THR A 121 -3.63 -3.78 1.16
CA THR A 121 -4.99 -4.16 0.70
C THR A 121 -4.93 -4.83 -0.67
N GLY A 122 -4.22 -4.24 -1.63
CA GLY A 122 -3.79 -4.83 -2.90
C GLY A 122 -2.31 -5.20 -2.87
N SER A 123 -1.76 -5.60 -4.01
CA SER A 123 -0.33 -5.84 -4.18
C SER A 123 0.20 -5.26 -5.49
N ASN A 124 1.48 -4.92 -5.48
CA ASN A 124 2.18 -4.43 -6.66
C ASN A 124 3.68 -4.74 -6.54
N SER A 125 4.42 -4.71 -7.64
CA SER A 125 5.87 -4.93 -7.61
C SER A 125 6.56 -4.30 -8.82
N CYS A 126 7.84 -3.99 -8.66
CA CYS A 126 8.69 -3.55 -9.78
C CYS A 126 10.15 -3.94 -9.57
N TYR A 127 10.90 -3.93 -10.67
CA TYR A 127 12.34 -3.77 -10.65
C TYR A 127 12.69 -2.28 -10.84
N PHE A 128 13.42 -1.75 -9.88
CA PHE A 128 13.89 -0.37 -9.84
C PHE A 128 15.40 -0.35 -10.11
N ASP A 129 15.90 0.56 -10.97
CA ASP A 129 17.32 0.62 -11.34
C ASP A 129 18.17 1.56 -10.47
N GLY A 130 17.55 2.18 -9.46
CA GLY A 130 18.16 3.22 -8.61
C GLY A 130 17.67 4.63 -8.93
N ASP A 131 17.01 4.83 -10.07
CA ASP A 131 16.46 6.12 -10.51
C ASP A 131 14.97 5.99 -10.89
N LYS A 132 14.64 4.98 -11.70
CA LYS A 132 13.29 4.76 -12.24
C LYS A 132 12.89 3.29 -12.25
N ILE A 133 11.59 3.06 -12.37
CA ILE A 133 11.03 1.72 -12.59
C ILE A 133 11.38 1.25 -14.00
N LYS A 134 12.06 0.12 -14.09
CA LYS A 134 12.47 -0.50 -15.37
C LYS A 134 11.53 -1.58 -15.83
N GLU A 135 11.06 -2.40 -14.88
CA GLU A 135 10.14 -3.49 -15.15
C GLU A 135 9.01 -3.46 -14.12
N HIS A 136 7.80 -3.71 -14.58
CA HIS A 136 6.61 -3.71 -13.77
C HIS A 136 5.67 -4.82 -14.24
N THR A 137 5.29 -5.71 -13.33
CA THR A 137 4.23 -6.70 -13.58
C THR A 137 2.88 -6.09 -13.21
N PRO A 138 1.89 -6.03 -14.11
CA PRO A 138 0.59 -5.43 -13.83
C PRO A 138 -0.10 -6.07 -12.62
N ALA A 139 -0.57 -5.27 -11.68
CA ALA A 139 -1.22 -5.74 -10.45
C ALA A 139 -2.60 -6.36 -10.71
N LEU A 140 -3.37 -5.84 -11.67
CA LEU A 140 -4.67 -6.30 -12.17
C LEU A 140 -5.83 -6.29 -11.16
N GLY A 141 -5.60 -5.84 -9.91
CA GLY A 141 -6.60 -5.78 -8.86
C GLY A 141 -7.00 -7.15 -8.28
N TYR A 142 -7.81 -7.15 -7.21
CA TYR A 142 -8.09 -8.31 -6.37
C TYR A 142 -8.91 -9.44 -7.04
N ILE A 143 -9.51 -9.19 -8.20
CA ILE A 143 -10.26 -10.19 -8.97
C ILE A 143 -9.32 -10.97 -9.88
N LEU A 144 -8.48 -10.27 -10.65
CA LEU A 144 -7.63 -10.84 -11.69
C LEU A 144 -6.17 -11.03 -11.29
N GLY A 145 -5.76 -10.45 -10.16
CA GLY A 145 -4.39 -10.45 -9.68
C GLY A 145 -4.34 -10.20 -8.17
N ASP A 146 -3.48 -9.26 -7.74
CA ASP A 146 -3.23 -8.88 -6.35
C ASP A 146 -2.83 -10.06 -5.45
N GLU A 147 -2.21 -11.11 -5.97
CA GLU A 147 -1.66 -12.19 -5.16
C GLU A 147 -0.74 -11.61 -4.08
N GLY A 148 -0.68 -12.21 -2.93
CA GLY A 148 0.09 -11.71 -1.79
C GLY A 148 -0.59 -10.61 -0.99
N SER A 149 -1.67 -10.00 -1.53
CA SER A 149 -2.42 -8.94 -0.85
C SER A 149 -3.33 -9.47 0.26
N GLY A 150 -3.78 -8.54 1.12
CA GLY A 150 -4.80 -8.83 2.13
C GLY A 150 -6.16 -9.18 1.52
N ALA A 151 -6.52 -8.59 0.38
CA ALA A 151 -7.79 -8.88 -0.30
C ALA A 151 -7.84 -10.32 -0.83
N VAL A 152 -6.78 -10.77 -1.48
CA VAL A 152 -6.69 -12.16 -1.96
C VAL A 152 -6.57 -13.14 -0.80
N LEU A 153 -5.81 -12.79 0.26
CA LEU A 153 -5.74 -13.59 1.48
C LEU A 153 -7.13 -13.77 2.12
N GLY A 154 -7.88 -12.68 2.31
CA GLY A 154 -9.22 -12.71 2.87
C GLY A 154 -10.23 -13.47 1.99
N ARG A 155 -10.17 -13.27 0.67
CA ARG A 155 -10.99 -14.03 -0.29
C ARG A 155 -10.74 -15.53 -0.17
N THR A 156 -9.47 -15.94 -0.09
CA THR A 156 -9.10 -17.35 0.03
C THR A 156 -9.51 -17.93 1.39
N PHE A 157 -9.37 -17.14 2.46
CA PHE A 157 -9.81 -17.51 3.79
C PHE A 157 -11.33 -17.75 3.85
N ILE A 158 -12.14 -16.78 3.37
CA ILE A 158 -13.61 -16.91 3.34
C ILE A 158 -14.04 -18.11 2.51
N ASN A 159 -13.42 -18.31 1.34
CA ASN A 159 -13.69 -19.50 0.53
C ASN A 159 -13.41 -20.78 1.34
N GLY A 160 -12.30 -20.81 2.07
CA GLY A 160 -11.88 -21.97 2.86
C GLY A 160 -12.83 -22.33 3.99
N ILE A 161 -13.28 -21.33 4.78
CA ILE A 161 -14.22 -21.58 5.89
C ILE A 161 -15.63 -21.93 5.39
N LEU A 162 -16.10 -21.31 4.31
CA LEU A 162 -17.45 -21.56 3.79
C LEU A 162 -17.56 -22.88 3.03
N LYS A 163 -16.47 -23.37 2.42
CA LYS A 163 -16.44 -24.65 1.71
C LYS A 163 -15.89 -25.81 2.55
N GLY A 164 -15.51 -25.54 3.81
CA GLY A 164 -15.02 -26.59 4.73
C GLY A 164 -13.62 -27.13 4.38
N THR A 165 -12.80 -26.38 3.62
CA THR A 165 -11.39 -26.73 3.37
C THR A 165 -10.45 -26.26 4.48
N LEU A 166 -10.92 -25.35 5.34
CA LEU A 166 -10.34 -24.98 6.62
C LEU A 166 -11.10 -25.64 7.78
N PRO A 167 -10.50 -25.81 8.96
CA PRO A 167 -11.14 -26.39 10.14
C PRO A 167 -12.48 -25.74 10.49
N GLN A 168 -13.44 -26.55 10.93
CA GLN A 168 -14.77 -26.09 11.33
C GLN A 168 -14.70 -25.10 12.50
N GLU A 169 -13.76 -25.32 13.41
CA GLU A 169 -13.53 -24.45 14.57
C GLU A 169 -13.22 -23.00 14.14
N LEU A 170 -12.41 -22.82 13.10
CA LEU A 170 -12.09 -21.48 12.58
C LEU A 170 -13.32 -20.79 11.96
N ARG A 171 -14.22 -21.56 11.36
CA ARG A 171 -15.49 -21.04 10.85
C ARG A 171 -16.38 -20.57 11.99
N ASP A 172 -16.55 -21.40 13.00
CA ASP A 172 -17.45 -21.12 14.12
C ASP A 172 -16.94 -19.91 14.91
N GLU A 173 -15.64 -19.84 15.22
CA GLU A 173 -14.98 -18.68 15.83
C GLU A 173 -15.15 -17.41 14.97
N PHE A 174 -15.01 -17.51 13.64
CA PHE A 174 -15.14 -16.36 12.76
C PHE A 174 -16.57 -15.78 12.80
N PHE A 175 -17.59 -16.62 12.73
CA PHE A 175 -18.98 -16.16 12.79
C PHE A 175 -19.35 -15.58 14.17
N GLU A 176 -18.79 -16.13 15.23
CA GLU A 176 -18.95 -15.60 16.60
C GLU A 176 -18.27 -14.24 16.76
N ASP A 177 -16.99 -14.12 16.42
CA ASP A 177 -16.21 -12.88 16.57
C ASP A 177 -16.76 -11.71 15.76
N TYR A 178 -17.23 -11.98 14.55
CA TYR A 178 -17.68 -10.94 13.62
C TYR A 178 -19.20 -10.72 13.65
N HIS A 179 -19.96 -11.51 14.42
CA HIS A 179 -21.41 -11.42 14.51
C HIS A 179 -22.07 -11.31 13.14
N THR A 180 -21.63 -12.13 12.18
CA THR A 180 -21.96 -12.06 10.74
C THR A 180 -22.56 -13.38 10.26
N SER A 181 -23.11 -13.37 9.06
CA SER A 181 -23.66 -14.54 8.39
C SER A 181 -23.04 -14.73 6.99
N GLN A 182 -23.22 -15.90 6.39
CA GLN A 182 -22.82 -16.12 5.00
C GLN A 182 -23.49 -15.11 4.03
N ALA A 183 -24.75 -14.73 4.30
CA ALA A 183 -25.46 -13.74 3.48
C ALA A 183 -24.83 -12.34 3.59
N ASP A 184 -24.42 -11.93 4.81
CA ASP A 184 -23.74 -10.65 5.02
C ASP A 184 -22.38 -10.60 4.33
N ILE A 185 -21.63 -11.70 4.36
CA ILE A 185 -20.36 -11.82 3.67
C ILE A 185 -20.55 -11.65 2.16
N ILE A 186 -21.54 -12.35 1.58
CA ILE A 186 -21.87 -12.25 0.16
C ILE A 186 -22.28 -10.81 -0.19
N ASN A 187 -23.12 -10.19 0.63
CA ASN A 187 -23.53 -8.80 0.43
C ASN A 187 -22.30 -7.84 0.47
N ASN A 188 -21.41 -8.00 1.42
CA ASN A 188 -20.21 -7.18 1.55
C ASN A 188 -19.22 -7.34 0.37
N VAL A 189 -19.17 -8.54 -0.23
CA VAL A 189 -18.28 -8.81 -1.38
C VAL A 189 -18.88 -8.30 -2.69
N TYR A 190 -20.20 -8.40 -2.88
CA TYR A 190 -20.81 -8.13 -4.19
C TYR A 190 -21.55 -6.80 -4.27
N HIS A 191 -21.91 -6.18 -3.13
CA HIS A 191 -22.73 -4.97 -3.12
C HIS A 191 -22.13 -3.79 -2.34
N SER A 192 -21.00 -3.98 -1.63
CA SER A 192 -20.33 -2.84 -0.98
C SER A 192 -19.53 -2.02 -2.00
N ALA A 193 -19.31 -0.74 -1.70
CA ALA A 193 -18.49 0.15 -2.52
C ALA A 193 -16.99 -0.25 -2.55
N LEU A 194 -16.52 -0.94 -1.52
CA LEU A 194 -15.09 -1.25 -1.32
C LEU A 194 -14.89 -2.71 -0.87
N PRO A 195 -15.26 -3.70 -1.72
CA PRO A 195 -15.19 -5.11 -1.35
C PRO A 195 -13.77 -5.60 -1.08
N ASN A 196 -12.77 -5.04 -1.75
CA ASN A 196 -11.36 -5.35 -1.51
C ASN A 196 -10.90 -4.97 -0.10
N ARG A 197 -11.41 -3.85 0.46
CA ARG A 197 -11.13 -3.45 1.84
C ARG A 197 -11.78 -4.39 2.85
N PHE A 198 -13.03 -4.78 2.61
CA PHE A 198 -13.70 -5.78 3.42
C PHE A 198 -12.89 -7.07 3.46
N LEU A 199 -12.52 -7.61 2.29
CA LEU A 199 -11.72 -8.82 2.21
C LEU A 199 -10.36 -8.67 2.93
N ALA A 200 -9.65 -7.57 2.69
CA ALA A 200 -8.35 -7.33 3.34
C ALA A 200 -8.47 -7.21 4.88
N SER A 201 -9.59 -6.71 5.40
CA SER A 201 -9.82 -6.58 6.84
C SER A 201 -9.83 -7.94 7.56
N LEU A 202 -10.15 -9.02 6.86
CA LEU A 202 -10.19 -10.38 7.39
C LEU A 202 -8.82 -10.91 7.80
N SER A 203 -7.74 -10.29 7.31
CA SER A 203 -6.39 -10.56 7.80
C SER A 203 -6.23 -10.33 9.31
N LYS A 204 -7.06 -9.47 9.91
CA LYS A 204 -7.10 -9.23 11.37
C LYS A 204 -7.57 -10.45 12.15
N PHE A 205 -8.44 -11.29 11.58
CA PHE A 205 -8.85 -12.55 12.18
C PHE A 205 -7.75 -13.61 12.06
N ILE A 206 -7.06 -13.66 10.93
CA ILE A 206 -6.04 -14.66 10.61
C ILE A 206 -4.79 -14.48 11.49
N LEU A 207 -4.34 -13.23 11.66
CA LEU A 207 -3.05 -12.92 12.30
C LEU A 207 -2.91 -13.48 13.72
N PRO A 208 -3.85 -13.28 14.67
CA PRO A 208 -3.72 -13.84 16.01
C PRO A 208 -3.82 -15.39 16.04
N ARG A 209 -4.29 -16.00 14.96
CA ARG A 209 -4.46 -17.45 14.81
C ARG A 209 -3.43 -18.09 13.86
N ILE A 210 -2.36 -17.37 13.56
CA ILE A 210 -1.35 -17.79 12.56
C ILE A 210 -0.58 -19.07 12.98
N SER A 211 -0.61 -19.46 14.25
CA SER A 211 -0.08 -20.72 14.74
C SER A 211 -0.88 -21.95 14.25
N ASN A 212 -2.08 -21.77 13.72
CA ASN A 212 -2.82 -22.82 13.06
C ASN A 212 -2.14 -23.15 11.71
N GLU A 213 -1.65 -24.39 11.56
CA GLU A 213 -0.89 -24.83 10.38
C GLU A 213 -1.62 -24.60 9.04
N LYS A 214 -2.96 -24.72 9.02
CA LYS A 214 -3.76 -24.49 7.80
C LYS A 214 -3.80 -23.02 7.44
N LEU A 215 -3.91 -22.12 8.43
CA LEU A 215 -3.85 -20.67 8.21
C LEU A 215 -2.45 -20.23 7.81
N GLU A 216 -1.41 -20.71 8.48
CA GLU A 216 -0.03 -20.41 8.09
C GLU A 216 0.24 -20.84 6.64
N ALA A 217 -0.11 -22.07 6.29
CA ALA A 217 0.05 -22.59 4.93
C ALA A 217 -0.75 -21.76 3.89
N LEU A 218 -1.92 -21.22 4.26
CA LEU A 218 -2.72 -20.37 3.40
C LEU A 218 -1.99 -19.05 3.14
N VAL A 219 -1.44 -18.41 4.19
CA VAL A 219 -0.68 -17.15 4.07
C VAL A 219 0.59 -17.35 3.25
N VAL A 220 1.35 -18.42 3.53
CA VAL A 220 2.58 -18.73 2.78
C VAL A 220 2.28 -18.94 1.29
N ARG A 221 1.24 -19.72 0.95
CA ARG A 221 0.84 -19.93 -0.44
C ARG A 221 0.40 -18.65 -1.15
N ASN A 222 -0.25 -17.72 -0.43
CA ASN A 222 -0.61 -16.42 -0.98
C ASN A 222 0.63 -15.63 -1.41
N PHE A 223 1.69 -15.62 -0.59
CA PHE A 223 2.96 -15.00 -0.92
C PHE A 223 3.76 -15.76 -1.98
N GLU A 224 3.75 -17.10 -1.97
CA GLU A 224 4.37 -17.89 -3.04
C GLU A 224 3.76 -17.56 -4.40
N SER A 225 2.42 -17.45 -4.47
CA SER A 225 1.71 -17.06 -5.71
C SER A 225 2.14 -15.67 -6.17
N PHE A 226 2.29 -14.70 -5.26
CA PHE A 226 2.80 -13.38 -5.58
C PHE A 226 4.21 -13.44 -6.19
N ILE A 227 5.12 -14.15 -5.55
CA ILE A 227 6.51 -14.24 -6.02
C ILE A 227 6.57 -14.91 -7.40
N ILE A 228 5.81 -15.98 -7.59
CA ILE A 228 5.79 -16.73 -8.86
C ILE A 228 5.23 -15.87 -10.01
N ASN A 229 4.11 -15.19 -9.78
CA ASN A 229 3.40 -14.49 -10.83
C ASN A 229 3.95 -13.09 -11.11
N ASN A 230 4.55 -12.44 -10.12
CA ASN A 230 4.97 -11.05 -10.24
C ASN A 230 6.50 -10.89 -10.18
N VAL A 231 7.16 -11.44 -9.15
CA VAL A 231 8.58 -11.16 -8.89
C VAL A 231 9.52 -11.93 -9.82
N LYS A 232 9.21 -13.19 -10.14
CA LYS A 232 10.04 -14.03 -11.03
C LYS A 232 10.18 -13.51 -12.46
N ASN A 233 9.37 -12.53 -12.84
CA ASN A 233 9.44 -11.90 -14.16
C ASN A 233 10.64 -10.93 -14.29
N TYR A 234 11.25 -10.51 -13.17
CA TYR A 234 12.37 -9.55 -13.17
C TYR A 234 13.72 -10.25 -13.36
N ALA A 235 14.15 -10.40 -14.62
CA ALA A 235 15.29 -11.23 -15.00
C ALA A 235 16.67 -10.72 -14.51
N TYR A 236 16.79 -9.43 -14.23
CA TYR A 236 18.09 -8.78 -13.90
C TYR A 236 18.23 -8.43 -12.42
N ALA A 237 17.23 -8.74 -11.61
CA ALA A 237 17.24 -8.35 -10.22
C ALA A 237 18.06 -9.35 -9.38
N GLU A 238 18.82 -8.82 -8.42
CA GLU A 238 19.32 -9.63 -7.30
C GLU A 238 18.14 -10.33 -6.62
N PRO A 239 18.27 -11.60 -6.18
CA PRO A 239 17.18 -12.37 -5.61
C PRO A 239 16.86 -11.93 -4.17
N VAL A 240 16.62 -10.64 -3.98
CA VAL A 240 16.27 -10.00 -2.71
C VAL A 240 14.96 -9.25 -2.88
N ILE A 241 13.93 -9.65 -2.12
CA ILE A 241 12.62 -9.02 -2.10
C ILE A 241 12.61 -7.99 -0.98
N ASN A 242 12.41 -6.72 -1.34
CA ASN A 242 12.09 -5.66 -0.38
C ASN A 242 10.58 -5.38 -0.46
N ALA A 243 9.93 -5.18 0.68
CA ALA A 243 8.48 -4.99 0.68
C ALA A 243 8.01 -3.90 1.65
N VAL A 244 6.96 -3.20 1.26
CA VAL A 244 6.26 -2.23 2.09
C VAL A 244 4.77 -2.55 2.15
N GLY A 245 4.15 -2.24 3.27
CA GLY A 245 2.71 -2.41 3.49
C GLY A 245 2.39 -3.24 4.72
N SER A 246 1.15 -3.10 5.18
CA SER A 246 0.71 -3.72 6.44
C SER A 246 0.76 -5.25 6.39
N VAL A 247 0.45 -5.87 5.25
CA VAL A 247 0.45 -7.33 5.09
C VAL A 247 1.88 -7.86 5.10
N ALA A 248 2.81 -7.23 4.34
CA ALA A 248 4.22 -7.60 4.39
C ALA A 248 4.79 -7.50 5.82
N TYR A 249 4.47 -6.40 6.51
CA TYR A 249 4.99 -6.14 7.85
C TYR A 249 4.46 -7.12 8.90
N LEU A 250 3.15 -7.37 8.90
CA LEU A 250 2.48 -8.23 9.89
C LEU A 250 2.80 -9.71 9.68
N TYR A 251 2.94 -10.15 8.44
CA TYR A 251 3.21 -11.53 8.07
C TYR A 251 4.63 -11.75 7.56
N HIS A 252 5.59 -10.92 8.00
CA HIS A 252 6.98 -10.98 7.52
C HIS A 252 7.62 -12.38 7.62
N LYS A 253 7.30 -13.15 8.66
CA LYS A 253 7.81 -14.53 8.81
C LYS A 253 7.31 -15.48 7.71
N GLN A 254 6.03 -15.38 7.37
CA GLN A 254 5.42 -16.18 6.30
C GLN A 254 5.90 -15.71 4.92
N LEU A 255 6.13 -14.40 4.76
CA LEU A 255 6.73 -13.84 3.54
C LEU A 255 8.18 -14.33 3.37
N GLU A 256 8.98 -14.37 4.43
CA GLU A 256 10.33 -14.91 4.42
C GLU A 256 10.34 -16.39 4.06
N GLN A 257 9.44 -17.17 4.65
CA GLN A 257 9.29 -18.60 4.35
C GLN A 257 8.95 -18.80 2.85
N ALA A 258 8.01 -18.03 2.31
CA ALA A 258 7.64 -18.06 0.90
C ALA A 258 8.81 -17.65 0.00
N ALA A 259 9.53 -16.57 0.33
CA ALA A 259 10.69 -16.10 -0.40
C ALA A 259 11.78 -17.18 -0.47
N ASN A 260 12.15 -17.74 0.67
CA ASN A 260 13.16 -18.80 0.74
C ASN A 260 12.80 -20.03 -0.10
N ARG A 261 11.52 -20.45 -0.09
CA ARG A 261 11.05 -21.58 -0.91
C ARG A 261 11.14 -21.30 -2.41
N GLN A 262 11.06 -20.02 -2.79
CA GLN A 262 11.13 -19.59 -4.20
C GLN A 262 12.54 -19.16 -4.65
N GLY A 263 13.57 -19.31 -3.76
CA GLY A 263 14.96 -18.99 -4.05
C GLY A 263 15.33 -17.51 -3.86
N TYR A 264 14.51 -16.77 -3.12
CA TYR A 264 14.75 -15.36 -2.78
C TYR A 264 15.10 -15.20 -1.30
N ARG A 265 15.82 -14.14 -0.98
CA ARG A 265 16.00 -13.65 0.39
C ARG A 265 15.04 -12.50 0.66
N LEU A 266 14.58 -12.37 1.89
CA LEU A 266 13.84 -11.20 2.31
C LEU A 266 14.83 -10.10 2.72
N GLY A 267 14.66 -8.90 2.15
CA GLY A 267 15.44 -7.72 2.43
C GLY A 267 14.72 -6.79 3.42
N LYS A 268 14.63 -5.51 3.06
CA LYS A 268 14.00 -4.48 3.89
C LYS A 268 12.49 -4.63 3.90
N ILE A 269 11.89 -4.57 5.10
CA ILE A 269 10.43 -4.58 5.28
C ILE A 269 10.02 -3.30 6.01
N LEU A 270 9.09 -2.55 5.41
CA LEU A 270 8.53 -1.34 6.01
C LEU A 270 7.01 -1.47 6.14
N LYS A 271 6.43 -0.90 7.20
CA LYS A 271 4.98 -0.83 7.38
C LYS A 271 4.35 0.24 6.48
N SER A 272 5.04 1.36 6.28
CA SER A 272 4.69 2.50 5.41
C SER A 272 5.94 2.99 4.70
N PRO A 273 5.84 3.58 3.50
CA PRO A 273 7.00 4.10 2.77
C PRO A 273 7.56 5.39 3.39
N LEU A 274 6.81 6.07 4.24
CA LEU A 274 7.08 7.44 4.68
C LEU A 274 8.48 7.65 5.26
N GLU A 275 8.92 6.79 6.19
CA GLU A 275 10.28 6.89 6.79
C GLU A 275 11.39 6.72 5.74
N GLY A 276 11.17 5.84 4.78
CA GLY A 276 12.10 5.63 3.67
C GLY A 276 12.13 6.82 2.71
N LEU A 277 10.98 7.42 2.43
CA LEU A 277 10.85 8.62 1.60
C LEU A 277 11.49 9.83 2.27
N LEU A 278 11.33 10.01 3.57
CA LEU A 278 12.01 11.04 4.33
C LEU A 278 13.53 10.93 4.15
N LYS A 279 14.08 9.73 4.32
CA LYS A 279 15.52 9.50 4.09
C LYS A 279 15.91 9.78 2.63
N TYR A 280 15.10 9.32 1.67
CA TYR A 280 15.37 9.55 0.25
C TYR A 280 15.42 11.05 -0.08
N HIS A 281 14.48 11.86 0.39
CA HIS A 281 14.38 13.29 0.04
C HIS A 281 15.27 14.22 0.84
N PHE A 282 15.83 13.79 1.96
CA PHE A 282 16.70 14.64 2.80
C PHE A 282 18.15 14.18 2.89
N VAL A 283 18.44 12.90 2.62
CA VAL A 283 19.80 12.36 2.77
C VAL A 283 20.44 12.09 1.40
N ASN A 284 19.65 11.70 0.41
CA ASN A 284 20.16 11.30 -0.91
C ASN A 284 20.01 12.39 -1.98
N ASN A 285 19.49 13.58 -1.62
CA ASN A 285 19.33 14.75 -2.51
C ASN A 285 19.97 15.99 -1.91
#